data_4110f566269c01780d18ffb4eeae8f66
#
_entry.id   4110f566269c01780d18ffb4eeae8f66
#
_cell.length_a   1.000
_cell.length_b   1.000
_cell.length_c   1.000
_cell.angle_alpha   90.00
_cell.angle_beta   90.00
_cell.angle_gamma   90.00
#
_symmetry.space_group_name_H-M   'P 1'
#
loop_
_entity.id
_entity.type
_entity.pdbx_description
1 polymer ?
#
loop_
_entity_poly.entity_id
_entity_poly.type
_entity_poly.pdbx_seq_one_letter_code
_entity_poly.pdbx_strand_id
1 'polypeptide(L)'
;MTLTPSAPVPSPGIVQVSPFAGLVLRFDELISSSSTMVLYFIHSRRWRENHDAAIKGFMGREGTTLEVFLPDLENHELMFSLEKHFDDGPLIPALVEDAYRYFARLARDYQKPVQIRLFGRYPTYSFYRFDDRAIMAMYSNSVAKKELPAFEVTADGFLGGFLAADIEDLRRECRTRNPEELELVIENAAGHG
;
A
#
# COMPACT_ATOMS: atom_id res chain seq x y z
N MET A 1 -4.46 3.37 50.94
CA MET A 1 -4.73 3.65 49.54
C MET A 1 -3.89 2.66 48.73
N THR A 2 -4.49 1.53 48.34
CA THR A 2 -3.83 0.46 47.59
C THR A 2 -3.81 0.87 46.12
N LEU A 3 -2.62 1.15 45.56
CA LEU A 3 -2.45 1.38 44.14
C LEU A 3 -2.76 0.05 43.41
N THR A 4 -3.82 0.04 42.63
CA THR A 4 -4.10 -1.05 41.70
C THR A 4 -2.94 -1.13 40.72
N PRO A 5 -2.30 -2.30 40.49
CA PRO A 5 -1.24 -2.41 39.50
C PRO A 5 -1.79 -2.01 38.13
N SER A 6 -1.16 -1.04 37.47
CA SER A 6 -1.53 -0.68 36.12
C SER A 6 -1.34 -1.90 35.19
N ALA A 7 -2.27 -2.11 34.27
CA ALA A 7 -2.12 -3.14 33.25
C ALA A 7 -0.76 -2.95 32.52
N PRO A 8 -0.05 -4.03 32.16
CA PRO A 8 1.21 -3.91 31.44
C PRO A 8 1.00 -3.15 30.13
N VAL A 9 1.86 -2.16 29.88
CA VAL A 9 1.84 -1.42 28.62
C VAL A 9 2.21 -2.40 27.48
N PRO A 10 1.35 -2.56 26.47
CA PRO A 10 1.65 -3.48 25.36
C PRO A 10 2.93 -3.05 24.63
N SER A 11 3.69 -4.02 24.13
CA SER A 11 4.86 -3.74 23.28
C SER A 11 4.41 -2.89 22.07
N PRO A 12 5.09 -1.79 21.72
CA PRO A 12 4.76 -1.02 20.53
C PRO A 12 4.92 -1.82 19.23
N GLY A 13 5.76 -2.87 19.24
CA GLY A 13 6.04 -3.71 18.07
C GLY A 13 6.86 -3.02 16.99
N ILE A 14 7.50 -1.88 17.31
CA ILE A 14 8.38 -1.17 16.38
C ILE A 14 9.74 -1.87 16.37
N VAL A 15 10.17 -2.32 15.18
CA VAL A 15 11.46 -2.97 14.94
C VAL A 15 12.52 -1.92 14.64
N GLN A 16 12.20 -0.97 13.76
CA GLN A 16 13.06 0.15 13.41
C GLN A 16 12.27 1.33 12.87
N VAL A 17 12.88 2.49 12.96
CA VAL A 17 12.43 3.73 12.31
C VAL A 17 13.58 4.23 11.44
N SER A 18 13.29 4.53 10.18
CA SER A 18 14.29 5.01 9.22
C SER A 18 13.65 5.84 8.12
N PRO A 19 14.44 6.58 7.33
CA PRO A 19 13.94 7.15 6.09
C PRO A 19 13.40 6.06 5.15
N PHE A 20 12.25 6.29 4.53
CA PHE A 20 11.64 5.33 3.60
C PHE A 20 12.60 4.94 2.46
N ALA A 21 13.33 5.92 1.91
CA ALA A 21 14.31 5.68 0.84
C ALA A 21 15.49 4.79 1.28
N GLY A 22 15.76 4.68 2.59
CA GLY A 22 16.82 3.83 3.13
C GLY A 22 16.46 2.35 3.25
N LEU A 23 15.19 1.98 3.00
CA LEU A 23 14.68 0.62 3.20
C LEU A 23 14.74 -0.29 1.95
N VAL A 24 15.41 0.11 0.87
CA VAL A 24 15.38 -0.64 -0.41
C VAL A 24 15.77 -2.10 -0.22
N LEU A 25 16.93 -2.38 0.39
CA LEU A 25 17.37 -3.76 0.62
C LEU A 25 16.43 -4.53 1.56
N ARG A 26 15.88 -3.83 2.55
CA ARG A 26 14.95 -4.44 3.50
C ARG A 26 13.63 -4.85 2.83
N PHE A 27 13.13 -4.06 1.90
CA PHE A 27 11.96 -4.44 1.10
C PHE A 27 12.23 -5.70 0.28
N ASP A 28 13.37 -5.78 -0.41
CA ASP A 28 13.72 -6.96 -1.21
C ASP A 28 13.81 -8.24 -0.36
N GLU A 29 14.38 -8.16 0.85
CA GLU A 29 14.43 -9.26 1.82
C GLU A 29 13.02 -9.72 2.21
N LEU A 30 12.15 -8.77 2.61
CA LEU A 30 10.78 -9.06 3.05
C LEU A 30 9.94 -9.65 1.91
N ILE A 31 10.01 -9.08 0.70
CA ILE A 31 9.31 -9.58 -0.48
C ILE A 31 9.77 -11.02 -0.80
N SER A 32 11.09 -11.25 -0.77
CA SER A 32 11.67 -12.54 -1.15
C SER A 32 11.36 -13.65 -0.15
N SER A 33 11.18 -13.34 1.13
CA SER A 33 10.92 -14.32 2.19
C SER A 33 9.45 -14.57 2.50
N SER A 34 8.55 -13.67 2.10
CA SER A 34 7.12 -13.75 2.44
C SER A 34 6.30 -14.63 1.50
N SER A 35 5.15 -15.10 1.99
CA SER A 35 4.11 -15.79 1.22
C SER A 35 2.89 -14.92 0.96
N THR A 36 2.66 -13.92 1.81
CA THR A 36 1.53 -13.00 1.69
C THR A 36 2.04 -11.57 1.62
N MET A 37 1.53 -10.80 0.66
CA MET A 37 1.83 -9.39 0.53
C MET A 37 0.53 -8.58 0.45
N VAL A 38 0.41 -7.56 1.31
CA VAL A 38 -0.70 -6.59 1.30
C VAL A 38 -0.10 -5.20 1.13
N LEU A 39 -0.54 -4.49 0.11
CA LEU A 39 -0.03 -3.17 -0.27
C LEU A 39 -1.16 -2.13 -0.23
N TYR A 40 -0.91 -0.99 0.40
CA TYR A 40 -1.82 0.15 0.43
C TYR A 40 -1.05 1.44 0.19
N PHE A 41 -1.32 2.12 -0.91
CA PHE A 41 -0.63 3.36 -1.30
C PHE A 41 -1.39 4.10 -2.42
N ILE A 42 -0.96 5.30 -2.76
CA ILE A 42 -1.55 6.07 -3.85
C ILE A 42 -1.13 5.47 -5.21
N HIS A 43 0.16 5.39 -5.50
CA HIS A 43 0.66 4.81 -6.76
C HIS A 43 2.01 4.08 -6.62
N SER A 44 2.85 4.51 -5.67
CA SER A 44 4.17 3.92 -5.34
C SER A 44 5.06 3.58 -6.54
N ARG A 45 5.06 4.42 -7.59
CA ARG A 45 5.77 4.14 -8.86
C ARG A 45 7.24 3.79 -8.62
N ARG A 46 8.00 4.64 -7.90
CA ARG A 46 9.43 4.41 -7.62
C ARG A 46 9.66 3.13 -6.82
N TRP A 47 8.78 2.83 -5.87
CA TRP A 47 8.88 1.60 -5.09
C TRP A 47 8.68 0.37 -6.00
N ARG A 48 7.66 0.38 -6.86
CA ARG A 48 7.42 -0.71 -7.83
C ARG A 48 8.59 -0.89 -8.79
N GLU A 49 9.15 0.19 -9.32
CA GLU A 49 10.31 0.17 -10.22
C GLU A 49 11.55 -0.39 -9.51
N ASN A 50 11.83 0.03 -8.27
CA ASN A 50 12.98 -0.43 -7.50
C ASN A 50 12.89 -1.92 -7.13
N HIS A 51 11.68 -2.44 -6.88
CA HIS A 51 11.46 -3.80 -6.40
C HIS A 51 10.82 -4.72 -7.45
N ASP A 52 10.77 -4.34 -8.71
CA ASP A 52 10.10 -5.07 -9.79
C ASP A 52 10.60 -6.52 -9.89
N ALA A 53 11.91 -6.74 -9.81
CA ALA A 53 12.50 -8.08 -9.84
C ALA A 53 12.08 -8.94 -8.64
N ALA A 54 12.05 -8.37 -7.42
CA ALA A 54 11.63 -9.06 -6.21
C ALA A 54 10.12 -9.38 -6.25
N ILE A 55 9.28 -8.44 -6.71
CA ILE A 55 7.83 -8.63 -6.88
C ILE A 55 7.55 -9.72 -7.90
N LYS A 56 8.23 -9.73 -9.04
CA LYS A 56 8.12 -10.78 -10.05
C LYS A 56 8.56 -12.14 -9.51
N GLY A 57 9.66 -12.18 -8.76
CA GLY A 57 10.10 -13.38 -8.05
C GLY A 57 9.06 -13.88 -7.04
N PHE A 58 8.42 -12.99 -6.28
CA PHE A 58 7.31 -13.32 -5.38
C PHE A 58 6.13 -13.92 -6.18
N MET A 59 5.71 -13.29 -7.26
CA MET A 59 4.62 -13.78 -8.12
C MET A 59 4.94 -15.13 -8.77
N GLY A 60 6.21 -15.42 -9.05
CA GLY A 60 6.65 -16.71 -9.63
C GLY A 60 6.59 -17.89 -8.65
N ARG A 61 6.55 -17.66 -7.33
CA ARG A 61 6.51 -18.74 -6.32
C ARG A 61 5.09 -19.26 -6.11
N GLU A 62 4.93 -20.57 -5.93
CA GLU A 62 3.65 -21.18 -5.57
C GLU A 62 3.20 -20.76 -4.17
N GLY A 63 1.88 -20.74 -3.94
CA GLY A 63 1.28 -20.44 -2.64
C GLY A 63 1.35 -18.98 -2.19
N THR A 64 1.89 -18.06 -3.02
CA THR A 64 1.92 -16.63 -2.71
C THR A 64 0.60 -15.95 -3.02
N THR A 65 0.24 -14.94 -2.20
CA THR A 65 -0.97 -14.13 -2.36
C THR A 65 -0.62 -12.65 -2.33
N LEU A 66 -1.21 -11.88 -3.25
CA LEU A 66 -1.04 -10.43 -3.36
C LEU A 66 -2.39 -9.73 -3.30
N GLU A 67 -2.53 -8.81 -2.35
CA GLU A 67 -3.64 -7.88 -2.23
C GLU A 67 -3.13 -6.45 -2.33
N VAL A 68 -3.76 -5.62 -3.14
CA VAL A 68 -3.34 -4.23 -3.39
C VAL A 68 -4.53 -3.30 -3.26
N PHE A 69 -4.38 -2.27 -2.45
CA PHE A 69 -5.33 -1.17 -2.30
C PHE A 69 -4.82 0.04 -3.07
N LEU A 70 -5.62 0.54 -4.00
CA LEU A 70 -5.32 1.69 -4.85
C LEU A 70 -6.47 2.71 -4.79
N PRO A 71 -6.20 4.01 -5.02
CA PRO A 71 -7.26 4.99 -5.11
C PRO A 71 -8.25 4.66 -6.22
N ASP A 72 -9.52 4.94 -6.01
CA ASP A 72 -10.55 4.80 -7.03
C ASP A 72 -10.51 5.98 -8.00
N LEU A 73 -10.10 5.73 -9.24
CA LEU A 73 -10.04 6.75 -10.30
C LEU A 73 -11.40 7.36 -10.65
N GLU A 74 -12.51 6.64 -10.41
CA GLU A 74 -13.86 7.15 -10.62
C GLU A 74 -14.30 8.09 -9.47
N ASN A 75 -13.56 8.15 -8.36
CA ASN A 75 -13.83 9.09 -7.27
C ASN A 75 -13.13 10.42 -7.53
N HIS A 76 -13.80 11.30 -8.27
CA HIS A 76 -13.27 12.61 -8.64
C HIS A 76 -12.92 13.51 -7.44
N GLU A 77 -13.64 13.38 -6.32
CA GLU A 77 -13.36 14.14 -5.10
C GLU A 77 -12.05 13.73 -4.46
N LEU A 78 -11.80 12.40 -4.39
CA LEU A 78 -10.53 11.87 -3.94
C LEU A 78 -9.39 12.29 -4.87
N MET A 79 -9.54 12.12 -6.19
CA MET A 79 -8.51 12.49 -7.17
C MET A 79 -8.15 13.97 -7.06
N PHE A 80 -9.12 14.86 -7.02
CA PHE A 80 -8.89 16.29 -6.83
C PHE A 80 -8.15 16.62 -5.52
N SER A 81 -8.48 15.93 -4.43
CA SER A 81 -7.81 16.11 -3.15
C SER A 81 -6.34 15.66 -3.21
N LEU A 82 -6.06 14.54 -3.88
CA LEU A 82 -4.70 14.02 -4.07
C LEU A 82 -3.87 14.95 -4.96
N GLU A 83 -4.43 15.43 -6.07
CA GLU A 83 -3.77 16.37 -6.97
C GLU A 83 -3.34 17.66 -6.28
N LYS A 84 -4.14 18.15 -5.35
CA LYS A 84 -3.80 19.37 -4.58
C LYS A 84 -2.74 19.18 -3.53
N HIS A 85 -2.57 17.96 -3.05
CA HIS A 85 -1.76 17.70 -1.85
C HIS A 85 -0.35 17.19 -2.15
N PHE A 86 -0.13 16.65 -3.33
CA PHE A 86 1.15 16.06 -3.71
C PHE A 86 1.87 16.90 -4.78
N ASP A 87 3.21 16.94 -4.73
CA ASP A 87 4.05 17.60 -5.73
C ASP A 87 3.80 17.11 -7.16
N ASP A 88 3.50 15.81 -7.30
CA ASP A 88 3.18 15.17 -8.57
C ASP A 88 1.68 15.30 -8.91
N GLY A 89 0.96 16.25 -8.24
CA GLY A 89 -0.49 16.39 -8.26
C GLY A 89 -1.13 16.21 -9.63
N PRO A 90 -0.77 17.00 -10.67
CA PRO A 90 -1.38 16.87 -11.99
C PRO A 90 -1.13 15.53 -12.68
N LEU A 91 -0.16 14.73 -12.19
CA LEU A 91 0.18 13.42 -12.71
C LEU A 91 -0.48 12.28 -11.92
N ILE A 92 -1.11 12.56 -10.77
CA ILE A 92 -1.66 11.52 -9.89
C ILE A 92 -2.61 10.56 -10.61
N PRO A 93 -3.61 11.01 -11.41
CA PRO A 93 -4.49 10.07 -12.11
C PRO A 93 -3.72 9.13 -13.04
N ALA A 94 -2.79 9.65 -13.83
CA ALA A 94 -1.95 8.83 -14.72
C ALA A 94 -1.03 7.87 -13.97
N LEU A 95 -0.51 8.27 -12.79
CA LEU A 95 0.32 7.40 -11.95
C LEU A 95 -0.50 6.29 -11.26
N VAL A 96 -1.73 6.56 -10.90
CA VAL A 96 -2.67 5.56 -10.36
C VAL A 96 -3.08 4.57 -11.47
N GLU A 97 -3.39 5.08 -12.67
CA GLU A 97 -3.65 4.26 -13.85
C GLU A 97 -2.47 3.33 -14.18
N ASP A 98 -1.23 3.85 -14.15
CA ASP A 98 -0.03 3.05 -14.33
C ASP A 98 0.10 1.95 -13.27
N ALA A 99 -0.28 2.23 -12.02
CA ALA A 99 -0.34 1.20 -10.97
C ALA A 99 -1.39 0.12 -11.27
N TYR A 100 -2.57 0.49 -11.73
CA TYR A 100 -3.60 -0.47 -12.17
C TYR A 100 -3.08 -1.40 -13.26
N ARG A 101 -2.52 -0.83 -14.33
CA ARG A 101 -1.93 -1.58 -15.45
C ARG A 101 -0.80 -2.51 -15.01
N TYR A 102 0.04 -2.05 -14.06
CA TYR A 102 1.12 -2.87 -13.51
C TYR A 102 0.60 -4.12 -12.80
N PHE A 103 -0.34 -3.99 -11.87
CA PHE A 103 -0.87 -5.13 -11.11
C PHE A 103 -1.77 -6.04 -11.94
N ALA A 104 -2.55 -5.50 -12.88
CA ALA A 104 -3.32 -6.29 -13.84
C ALA A 104 -2.40 -7.14 -14.72
N ARG A 105 -1.27 -6.58 -15.17
CA ARG A 105 -0.25 -7.30 -15.94
C ARG A 105 0.38 -8.41 -15.13
N LEU A 106 0.75 -8.16 -13.86
CA LEU A 106 1.28 -9.21 -12.98
C LEU A 106 0.30 -10.38 -12.83
N ALA A 107 -0.99 -10.09 -12.60
CA ALA A 107 -2.01 -11.14 -12.49
C ALA A 107 -2.08 -12.01 -13.76
N ARG A 108 -2.06 -11.38 -14.92
CA ARG A 108 -2.11 -12.06 -16.22
C ARG A 108 -0.83 -12.85 -16.51
N ASP A 109 0.33 -12.24 -16.37
CA ASP A 109 1.62 -12.83 -16.77
C ASP A 109 1.99 -14.04 -15.89
N TYR A 110 1.60 -14.04 -14.62
CA TYR A 110 1.82 -15.15 -13.69
C TYR A 110 0.60 -16.06 -13.52
N GLN A 111 -0.54 -15.76 -14.16
CA GLN A 111 -1.80 -16.51 -14.05
C GLN A 111 -2.22 -16.72 -12.58
N LYS A 112 -2.01 -15.69 -11.76
CA LYS A 112 -2.32 -15.69 -10.32
C LYS A 112 -3.32 -14.57 -9.98
N PRO A 113 -4.29 -14.84 -9.11
CA PRO A 113 -5.20 -13.81 -8.68
C PRO A 113 -4.44 -12.74 -7.87
N VAL A 114 -4.48 -11.50 -8.33
CA VAL A 114 -4.14 -10.31 -7.57
C VAL A 114 -5.46 -9.67 -7.14
N GLN A 115 -5.66 -9.55 -5.82
CA GLN A 115 -6.86 -8.88 -5.31
C GLN A 115 -6.63 -7.37 -5.35
N ILE A 116 -7.30 -6.68 -6.26
CA ILE A 116 -7.20 -5.23 -6.39
C ILE A 116 -8.46 -4.61 -5.79
N ARG A 117 -8.25 -3.72 -4.80
CA ARG A 117 -9.30 -3.02 -4.06
C ARG A 117 -9.16 -1.52 -4.27
N LEU A 118 -10.28 -0.87 -4.59
CA LEU A 118 -10.31 0.56 -4.86
C LEU A 118 -10.88 1.30 -3.66
N PHE A 119 -10.05 2.17 -3.05
CA PHE A 119 -10.47 2.97 -1.91
C PHE A 119 -10.89 4.39 -2.33
N GLY A 120 -11.88 4.92 -1.59
CA GLY A 120 -12.43 6.26 -1.83
C GLY A 120 -12.06 7.29 -0.77
N ARG A 121 -11.24 6.95 0.24
CA ARG A 121 -10.83 7.85 1.31
C ARG A 121 -9.45 8.42 1.07
N TYR A 122 -9.19 9.62 1.57
CA TYR A 122 -7.85 10.22 1.55
C TYR A 122 -6.90 9.42 2.45
N PRO A 123 -5.77 8.91 1.92
CA PRO A 123 -4.83 8.10 2.70
C PRO A 123 -3.91 8.99 3.56
N THR A 124 -3.64 8.57 4.79
CA THR A 124 -2.73 9.25 5.71
C THR A 124 -1.34 8.61 5.78
N TYR A 125 -1.22 7.39 5.27
CA TYR A 125 0.03 6.63 5.23
C TYR A 125 0.02 5.66 4.03
N SER A 126 1.20 5.16 3.66
CA SER A 126 1.35 3.96 2.85
C SER A 126 1.70 2.77 3.74
N PHE A 127 1.26 1.58 3.34
CA PHE A 127 1.43 0.36 4.12
C PHE A 127 1.82 -0.81 3.22
N TYR A 128 2.82 -1.57 3.70
CA TYR A 128 3.40 -2.70 2.99
C TYR A 128 3.56 -3.84 3.98
N ARG A 129 2.69 -4.83 3.94
CA ARG A 129 2.74 -5.98 4.83
C ARG A 129 3.30 -7.21 4.12
N PHE A 130 4.15 -7.94 4.83
CA PHE A 130 4.84 -9.14 4.41
C PHE A 130 4.70 -10.17 5.54
N ASP A 131 3.71 -11.09 5.44
CA ASP A 131 3.33 -12.04 6.48
C ASP A 131 3.12 -11.35 7.85
N ASP A 132 4.05 -11.55 8.82
CA ASP A 132 4.03 -11.00 10.17
C ASP A 132 4.77 -9.65 10.32
N ARG A 133 5.34 -9.12 9.26
CA ARG A 133 6.06 -7.84 9.20
C ARG A 133 5.31 -6.82 8.37
N ALA A 134 5.40 -5.56 8.78
CA ALA A 134 4.89 -4.49 7.95
C ALA A 134 5.80 -3.27 8.00
N ILE A 135 5.81 -2.50 6.91
CA ILE A 135 6.41 -1.19 6.83
C ILE A 135 5.29 -0.18 6.58
N MET A 136 5.22 0.85 7.42
CA MET A 136 4.29 1.97 7.28
C MET A 136 5.11 3.24 7.09
N ALA A 137 4.73 4.08 6.11
CA ALA A 137 5.31 5.39 5.92
C ALA A 137 4.21 6.46 5.91
N MET A 138 4.36 7.48 6.73
CA MET A 138 3.39 8.57 6.86
C MET A 138 3.48 9.50 5.66
N TYR A 139 2.33 9.95 5.14
CA TYR A 139 2.32 11.04 4.17
C TYR A 139 2.53 12.38 4.88
N SER A 140 3.24 13.29 4.22
CA SER A 140 3.49 14.64 4.74
C SER A 140 2.32 15.55 4.40
N ASN A 141 1.93 16.43 5.34
CA ASN A 141 1.02 17.54 5.07
C ASN A 141 1.67 18.67 4.25
N SER A 142 2.96 18.59 3.96
CA SER A 142 3.69 19.57 3.16
C SER A 142 3.78 19.10 1.71
N VAL A 143 3.47 19.98 0.77
CA VAL A 143 3.61 19.75 -0.67
C VAL A 143 5.08 19.56 -1.06
N ALA A 144 6.04 20.18 -0.34
CA ALA A 144 7.46 20.02 -0.62
C ALA A 144 7.92 18.58 -0.35
N LYS A 145 8.72 18.03 -1.25
CA LYS A 145 9.36 16.72 -1.08
C LYS A 145 10.21 16.72 0.20
N LYS A 146 9.88 15.78 1.08
CA LYS A 146 10.62 15.53 2.33
C LYS A 146 10.97 14.06 2.40
N GLU A 147 12.03 13.77 3.14
CA GLU A 147 12.34 12.43 3.55
C GLU A 147 11.23 11.93 4.49
N LEU A 148 10.52 10.88 4.07
CA LEU A 148 9.39 10.36 4.83
C LEU A 148 9.88 9.37 5.89
N PRO A 149 9.46 9.50 7.16
CA PRO A 149 9.76 8.49 8.17
C PRO A 149 8.95 7.22 7.87
N ALA A 150 9.63 6.09 7.99
CA ALA A 150 9.01 4.78 7.87
C ALA A 150 9.29 3.95 9.13
N PHE A 151 8.30 3.14 9.50
CA PHE A 151 8.29 2.29 10.67
C PHE A 151 8.18 0.84 10.21
N GLU A 152 9.18 0.02 10.49
CA GLU A 152 9.02 -1.43 10.41
C GLU A 152 8.42 -1.92 11.72
N VAL A 153 7.34 -2.70 11.63
CA VAL A 153 6.58 -3.19 12.79
C VAL A 153 6.31 -4.68 12.69
N THR A 154 6.12 -5.32 13.84
CA THR A 154 5.63 -6.70 13.94
C THR A 154 4.11 -6.72 14.07
N ALA A 155 3.45 -7.75 13.51
CA ALA A 155 2.00 -7.88 13.53
C ALA A 155 1.43 -8.06 14.95
N ASP A 156 2.19 -8.64 15.87
CA ASP A 156 1.82 -8.89 17.27
C ASP A 156 2.00 -7.68 18.20
N GLY A 157 2.65 -6.60 17.70
CA GLY A 157 2.80 -5.34 18.44
C GLY A 157 1.55 -4.47 18.39
N PHE A 158 1.44 -3.51 19.32
CA PHE A 158 0.30 -2.58 19.38
C PHE A 158 0.07 -1.84 18.06
N LEU A 159 1.14 -1.30 17.47
CA LEU A 159 1.05 -0.56 16.20
C LEU A 159 0.68 -1.50 15.04
N GLY A 160 1.25 -2.71 14.99
CA GLY A 160 0.91 -3.71 13.98
C GLY A 160 -0.55 -4.14 14.06
N GLY A 161 -1.06 -4.37 15.27
CA GLY A 161 -2.48 -4.69 15.52
C GLY A 161 -3.41 -3.55 15.09
N PHE A 162 -3.06 -2.30 15.40
CA PHE A 162 -3.81 -1.12 14.95
C PHE A 162 -3.86 -1.05 13.40
N LEU A 163 -2.72 -1.15 12.73
CA LEU A 163 -2.64 -1.11 11.27
C LEU A 163 -3.40 -2.27 10.60
N ALA A 164 -3.33 -3.47 11.19
CA ALA A 164 -4.10 -4.62 10.69
C ALA A 164 -5.61 -4.38 10.78
N ALA A 165 -6.10 -3.81 11.88
CA ALA A 165 -7.50 -3.47 12.05
C ALA A 165 -7.95 -2.36 11.08
N ASP A 166 -7.12 -1.34 10.88
CA ASP A 166 -7.40 -0.24 9.96
C ASP A 166 -7.48 -0.73 8.49
N ILE A 167 -6.59 -1.63 8.08
CA ILE A 167 -6.65 -2.28 6.75
C ILE A 167 -7.88 -3.19 6.61
N GLU A 168 -8.31 -3.85 7.70
CA GLU A 168 -9.54 -4.66 7.69
C GLU A 168 -10.79 -3.79 7.51
N ASP A 169 -10.83 -2.63 8.14
CA ASP A 169 -11.90 -1.65 7.96
C ASP A 169 -11.92 -1.11 6.53
N LEU A 170 -10.75 -0.75 6.01
CA LEU A 170 -10.59 -0.33 4.62
C LEU A 170 -11.05 -1.42 3.65
N ARG A 171 -10.71 -2.69 3.90
CA ARG A 171 -11.10 -3.85 3.07
C ARG A 171 -12.61 -4.00 2.95
N ARG A 172 -13.37 -3.71 4.02
CA ARG A 172 -14.84 -3.79 4.02
C ARG A 172 -15.50 -2.69 3.20
N GLU A 173 -14.86 -1.54 3.05
CA GLU A 173 -15.38 -0.38 2.32
C GLU A 173 -14.96 -0.33 0.86
N CYS A 174 -13.83 -0.97 0.51
CA CYS A 174 -13.30 -0.96 -0.83
C CYS A 174 -14.14 -1.77 -1.82
N ARG A 175 -14.24 -1.28 -3.03
CA ARG A 175 -14.72 -2.06 -4.17
C ARG A 175 -13.61 -2.99 -4.65
N THR A 176 -13.89 -4.28 -4.75
CA THR A 176 -12.98 -5.24 -5.37
C THR A 176 -13.15 -5.19 -6.88
N ARG A 177 -12.04 -5.20 -7.63
CA ARG A 177 -12.02 -5.26 -9.09
C ARG A 177 -11.11 -6.38 -9.58
N ASN A 178 -11.55 -7.07 -10.62
CA ASN A 178 -10.68 -7.97 -11.38
C ASN A 178 -9.88 -7.17 -12.44
N PRO A 179 -8.83 -7.73 -13.05
CA PRO A 179 -8.02 -7.04 -14.05
C PRO A 179 -8.80 -6.52 -15.26
N GLU A 180 -9.84 -7.23 -15.72
CA GLU A 180 -10.68 -6.82 -16.86
C GLU A 180 -11.56 -5.62 -16.51
N GLU A 181 -12.12 -5.61 -15.30
CA GLU A 181 -12.90 -4.47 -14.81
C GLU A 181 -12.05 -3.22 -14.60
N LEU A 182 -10.75 -3.37 -14.30
CA LEU A 182 -9.83 -2.23 -14.20
C LEU A 182 -9.58 -1.55 -15.55
N GLU A 183 -9.53 -2.30 -16.65
CA GLU A 183 -9.42 -1.73 -17.98
C GLU A 183 -10.62 -0.82 -18.29
N LEU A 184 -11.83 -1.23 -17.92
CA LEU A 184 -13.04 -0.41 -18.05
C LEU A 184 -12.99 0.87 -17.18
N VAL A 185 -12.46 0.78 -15.96
CA VAL A 185 -12.29 1.96 -15.07
C VAL A 185 -11.33 2.97 -15.70
N ILE A 186 -10.25 2.50 -16.31
CA ILE A 186 -9.26 3.34 -17.00
C ILE A 186 -9.91 4.05 -18.21
N GLU A 187 -10.68 3.33 -19.02
CA GLU A 187 -11.36 3.88 -20.19
C GLU A 187 -12.39 4.94 -19.79
N ASN A 188 -13.17 4.68 -18.75
CA ASN A 188 -14.17 5.63 -18.24
C ASN A 188 -13.52 6.91 -17.69
N ALA A 189 -12.42 6.79 -16.95
CA ALA A 189 -11.68 7.93 -16.41
C ALA A 189 -11.11 8.83 -17.54
N ALA A 190 -10.60 8.23 -18.62
CA ALA A 190 -10.07 8.95 -19.78
C ALA A 190 -11.15 9.69 -20.60
N GLY A 191 -12.40 9.23 -20.59
CA GLY A 191 -13.51 9.82 -21.33
C GLY A 191 -14.13 11.08 -20.70
N HIS A 192 -13.73 11.43 -19.47
CA HIS A 192 -14.27 12.57 -18.71
C HIS A 192 -13.25 13.71 -18.49
N GLY A 193 -12.11 13.69 -19.18
CA GLY A 193 -11.02 14.68 -19.12
C GLY A 193 -11.06 15.75 -20.22
#